data_f6da39003b7743ebad8ddd24064e8fba
#
_entry.id   f6da39003b7743ebad8ddd24064e8fba
#
_cell.length_a   1.000
_cell.length_b   1.000
_cell.length_c   1.000
_cell.angle_alpha   90.00
_cell.angle_beta   90.00
_cell.angle_gamma   90.00
#
_symmetry.space_group_name_H-M   'P 1'
#
loop_
_entity.id
_entity.type
_entity.pdbx_description
1 polymer ?
#
loop_
_entity_poly.entity_id
_entity_poly.type
_entity_poly.pdbx_seq_one_letter_code
_entity_poly.pdbx_strand_id
1 'polypeptide(L)'
;MAQATERVRLGPAALNPFTLHPVEIAGQIAALDAVSGGRAYLGLVRGSWLDALGIEPVRPLTAVREAVEVIRRLLAGDASGFAGEIFSLAPGARLRYEPLRREVPLLIGAWGERLAAYAGEVAEELKIGGTANPELVPLMRSRIGNDSVRIVVGAVTVVDEDGAAARRLAREEAALYFPVVAGLDPTLEVPAGLVEDVRRLVDAGDQRAAGALIPDEVLDRLAFAGTPQHVARQAAALYEAGADRVEFGTPHGLTPTRGIELLAARVLPELGL
;
A
#
# COMPACT_ATOMS: atom_id res chain seq x y z
N MET A 1 9.49 -15.61 6.65
CA MET A 1 9.68 -15.35 5.20
C MET A 1 11.13 -15.05 4.87
N ALA A 2 11.82 -14.13 5.55
CA ALA A 2 13.22 -13.78 5.22
C ALA A 2 14.17 -14.99 5.13
N GLN A 3 14.04 -15.92 6.06
CA GLN A 3 14.85 -17.15 6.09
C GLN A 3 14.34 -18.28 5.18
N ALA A 4 13.08 -18.22 4.75
CA ALA A 4 12.44 -19.25 3.93
C ALA A 4 12.44 -18.90 2.43
N THR A 5 12.99 -17.76 2.05
CA THR A 5 13.05 -17.28 0.66
C THR A 5 14.42 -16.66 0.38
N GLU A 6 14.86 -16.69 -0.88
CA GLU A 6 16.19 -16.21 -1.30
C GLU A 6 16.13 -15.01 -2.26
N ARG A 7 15.03 -14.83 -3.00
CA ARG A 7 14.91 -13.81 -4.05
C ARG A 7 13.84 -12.74 -3.79
N VAL A 8 12.81 -13.12 -3.02
CA VAL A 8 11.67 -12.22 -2.78
C VAL A 8 12.10 -11.02 -1.95
N ARG A 9 11.75 -9.83 -2.43
CA ARG A 9 11.89 -8.59 -1.65
C ARG A 9 10.88 -8.60 -0.51
N LEU A 10 11.28 -8.06 0.62
CA LEU A 10 10.49 -8.07 1.86
C LEU A 10 10.42 -6.66 2.45
N GLY A 11 9.25 -6.24 2.85
CA GLY A 11 9.10 -4.94 3.48
C GLY A 11 7.67 -4.65 3.93
N PRO A 12 7.52 -3.72 4.87
CA PRO A 12 6.20 -3.21 5.21
C PRO A 12 5.66 -2.36 4.06
N ALA A 13 4.36 -2.52 3.76
CA ALA A 13 3.72 -1.68 2.76
C ALA A 13 2.29 -1.27 3.22
N ALA A 14 2.19 -0.39 4.28
CA ALA A 14 3.31 0.42 4.74
C ALA A 14 3.20 0.76 6.23
N LEU A 15 4.27 1.34 6.79
CA LEU A 15 4.30 1.93 8.12
C LEU A 15 3.96 3.43 8.06
N ASN A 16 3.58 4.02 9.20
CA ASN A 16 3.36 5.45 9.31
C ASN A 16 4.09 6.03 10.55
N PRO A 17 4.53 7.29 10.50
CA PRO A 17 5.32 7.88 11.57
C PRO A 17 4.50 8.32 12.80
N PHE A 18 3.17 8.15 12.79
CA PHE A 18 2.30 8.51 13.92
C PHE A 18 2.10 7.37 14.90
N THR A 19 2.12 6.13 14.42
CA THR A 19 2.01 4.95 15.27
C THR A 19 3.36 4.32 15.62
N LEU A 20 4.41 4.66 14.86
CA LEU A 20 5.76 4.14 15.09
C LEU A 20 6.79 5.23 14.84
N HIS A 21 7.60 5.55 15.85
CA HIS A 21 8.62 6.60 15.72
C HIS A 21 9.67 6.26 14.65
N PRO A 22 10.16 7.23 13.85
CA PRO A 22 11.11 6.97 12.76
C PRO A 22 12.41 6.27 13.22
N VAL A 23 12.84 6.45 14.45
CA VAL A 23 13.99 5.74 15.03
C VAL A 23 13.73 4.23 15.10
N GLU A 24 12.51 3.83 15.53
CA GLU A 24 12.10 2.43 15.60
C GLU A 24 11.97 1.85 14.19
N ILE A 25 11.41 2.61 13.26
CA ILE A 25 11.32 2.21 11.86
C ILE A 25 12.72 1.94 11.28
N ALA A 26 13.69 2.83 11.52
CA ALA A 26 15.05 2.65 11.07
C ALA A 26 15.70 1.38 11.64
N GLY A 27 15.50 1.12 12.94
CA GLY A 27 16.01 -0.09 13.59
C GLY A 27 15.41 -1.36 13.02
N GLN A 28 14.09 -1.38 12.84
CA GLN A 28 13.37 -2.54 12.32
C GLN A 28 13.73 -2.85 10.87
N ILE A 29 13.81 -1.82 10.01
CA ILE A 29 14.17 -2.04 8.60
C ILE A 29 15.63 -2.47 8.43
N ALA A 30 16.55 -1.96 9.24
CA ALA A 30 17.93 -2.40 9.25
C ALA A 30 18.05 -3.87 9.68
N ALA A 31 17.28 -4.29 10.69
CA ALA A 31 17.24 -5.69 11.12
C ALA A 31 16.64 -6.60 10.05
N LEU A 32 15.54 -6.19 9.41
CA LEU A 32 14.94 -6.94 8.31
C LEU A 32 15.90 -7.07 7.13
N ASP A 33 16.63 -6.00 6.81
CA ASP A 33 17.60 -5.99 5.73
C ASP A 33 18.75 -6.96 5.99
N ALA A 34 19.29 -6.96 7.19
CA ALA A 34 20.33 -7.90 7.60
C ALA A 34 19.86 -9.36 7.54
N VAL A 35 18.69 -9.68 8.12
CA VAL A 35 18.16 -11.06 8.14
C VAL A 35 17.76 -11.55 6.75
N SER A 36 17.36 -10.65 5.86
CA SER A 36 17.00 -10.99 4.48
C SER A 36 18.18 -10.99 3.50
N GLY A 37 19.39 -10.61 3.93
CA GLY A 37 20.55 -10.53 3.06
C GLY A 37 20.42 -9.40 2.01
N GLY A 38 19.93 -8.23 2.41
CA GLY A 38 19.82 -7.05 1.54
C GLY A 38 18.58 -7.01 0.65
N ARG A 39 17.52 -7.77 0.98
CA ARG A 39 16.27 -7.81 0.20
C ARG A 39 15.15 -6.93 0.77
N ALA A 40 15.42 -6.18 1.85
CA ALA A 40 14.42 -5.31 2.43
C ALA A 40 14.10 -4.11 1.54
N TYR A 41 12.86 -3.63 1.64
CA TYR A 41 12.43 -2.30 1.22
C TYR A 41 11.56 -1.69 2.32
N LEU A 42 11.48 -0.38 2.39
CA LEU A 42 10.68 0.34 3.37
C LEU A 42 9.49 1.01 2.68
N GLY A 43 8.28 0.68 3.08
CA GLY A 43 7.08 1.41 2.71
C GLY A 43 6.66 2.39 3.82
N LEU A 44 6.43 3.64 3.46
CA LEU A 44 5.92 4.69 4.34
C LEU A 44 4.64 5.31 3.77
N VAL A 45 3.70 5.63 4.65
CA VAL A 45 2.44 6.31 4.35
C VAL A 45 2.13 7.39 5.37
N ARG A 46 1.16 8.22 5.05
CA ARG A 46 0.57 9.16 6.00
C ARG A 46 -0.11 8.46 7.19
N GLY A 47 -0.68 7.28 6.95
CA GLY A 47 -1.54 6.57 7.88
C GLY A 47 -3.03 6.81 7.59
N SER A 48 -3.84 5.79 7.87
CA SER A 48 -5.31 5.80 7.78
C SER A 48 -5.89 5.30 9.11
N TRP A 49 -7.15 5.63 9.39
CA TRP A 49 -7.84 5.22 10.62
C TRP A 49 -7.12 5.59 11.92
N LEU A 50 -6.33 6.67 11.92
CA LEU A 50 -5.61 7.15 13.09
C LEU A 50 -6.56 7.68 14.18
N ASP A 51 -7.69 8.21 13.77
CA ASP A 51 -8.79 8.64 14.63
C ASP A 51 -9.34 7.52 15.52
N ALA A 52 -9.45 6.30 14.97
CA ALA A 52 -9.83 5.11 15.74
C ALA A 52 -8.82 4.77 16.87
N LEU A 53 -7.59 5.27 16.76
CA LEU A 53 -6.54 5.15 17.77
C LEU A 53 -6.42 6.40 18.66
N GLY A 54 -7.30 7.40 18.48
CA GLY A 54 -7.20 8.68 19.15
C GLY A 54 -6.01 9.53 18.72
N ILE A 55 -5.45 9.26 17.54
CA ILE A 55 -4.28 9.98 17.01
C ILE A 55 -4.74 11.01 15.97
N GLU A 56 -4.50 12.27 16.28
CA GLU A 56 -4.68 13.36 15.31
C GLU A 56 -3.36 13.60 14.53
N PRO A 57 -3.33 13.36 13.21
CA PRO A 57 -2.09 13.53 12.44
C PRO A 57 -1.80 15.01 12.22
N VAL A 58 -0.85 15.54 12.98
CA VAL A 58 -0.37 16.93 12.83
C VAL A 58 0.61 17.00 11.65
N ARG A 59 0.38 17.93 10.71
CA ARG A 59 1.25 18.18 9.55
C ARG A 59 1.72 16.91 8.84
N PRO A 60 0.81 16.07 8.34
CA PRO A 60 1.14 14.70 7.93
C PRO A 60 2.17 14.62 6.80
N LEU A 61 2.23 15.58 5.88
CA LEU A 61 3.27 15.61 4.85
C LEU A 61 4.65 15.91 5.46
N THR A 62 4.74 16.88 6.37
CA THR A 62 5.98 17.20 7.10
C THR A 62 6.45 16.00 7.92
N ALA A 63 5.53 15.33 8.62
CA ALA A 63 5.85 14.14 9.40
C ALA A 63 6.46 13.00 8.54
N VAL A 64 5.89 12.75 7.35
CA VAL A 64 6.47 11.73 6.43
C VAL A 64 7.83 12.19 5.90
N ARG A 65 7.98 13.45 5.49
CA ARG A 65 9.27 14.00 5.01
C ARG A 65 10.38 13.89 6.06
N GLU A 66 10.08 14.31 7.27
CA GLU A 66 11.03 14.25 8.37
C GLU A 66 11.33 12.81 8.82
N ALA A 67 10.33 11.92 8.77
CA ALA A 67 10.54 10.50 9.02
C ALA A 67 11.51 9.89 8.01
N VAL A 68 11.38 10.19 6.73
CA VAL A 68 12.33 9.74 5.69
C VAL A 68 13.74 10.25 6.01
N GLU A 69 13.89 11.53 6.38
CA GLU A 69 15.19 12.13 6.71
C GLU A 69 15.83 11.48 7.94
N VAL A 70 15.06 11.30 9.01
CA VAL A 70 15.53 10.63 10.24
C VAL A 70 15.99 9.20 9.95
N ILE A 71 15.19 8.45 9.19
CA ILE A 71 15.49 7.05 8.85
C ILE A 71 16.76 6.98 7.99
N ARG A 72 16.90 7.82 6.98
CA ARG A 72 18.07 7.85 6.10
C ARG A 72 19.35 8.19 6.87
N ARG A 73 19.31 9.20 7.76
CA ARG A 73 20.46 9.56 8.62
C ARG A 73 20.89 8.39 9.50
N LEU A 74 19.95 7.75 10.16
CA LEU A 74 20.25 6.61 11.03
C LEU A 74 20.85 5.43 10.27
N LEU A 75 20.31 5.09 9.09
CA LEU A 75 20.85 4.03 8.25
C LEU A 75 22.23 4.38 7.70
N ALA A 76 22.44 5.63 7.30
CA ALA A 76 23.73 6.11 6.81
C ALA A 76 24.81 6.22 7.91
N GLY A 77 24.42 6.16 9.19
CA GLY A 77 25.31 6.41 10.32
C GLY A 77 25.66 7.88 10.50
N ASP A 78 24.85 8.80 9.94
CA ASP A 78 25.02 10.24 10.12
C ASP A 78 24.61 10.65 11.54
N ALA A 79 25.59 11.01 12.36
CA ALA A 79 25.40 11.41 13.74
C ALA A 79 25.40 12.93 13.93
N SER A 80 25.27 13.73 12.87
CA SER A 80 25.26 15.20 12.96
C SER A 80 24.02 15.76 13.68
N GLY A 81 22.98 14.93 13.83
CA GLY A 81 21.69 15.31 14.39
C GLY A 81 20.73 15.82 13.31
N PHE A 82 19.48 16.05 13.70
CA PHE A 82 18.42 16.60 12.87
C PHE A 82 17.46 17.43 13.72
N ALA A 83 17.10 18.61 13.26
CA ALA A 83 16.14 19.49 13.91
C ALA A 83 14.97 19.77 12.96
N GLY A 84 13.92 18.95 13.05
CA GLY A 84 12.67 19.14 12.31
C GLY A 84 11.58 19.80 13.16
N GLU A 85 10.42 19.96 12.57
CA GLU A 85 9.23 20.50 13.24
C GLU A 85 8.47 19.44 14.04
N ILE A 86 8.54 18.18 13.62
CA ILE A 86 7.84 17.01 14.20
C ILE A 86 8.84 16.07 14.88
N PHE A 87 9.93 15.76 14.20
CA PHE A 87 10.98 14.85 14.71
C PHE A 87 12.32 15.56 14.84
N SER A 88 13.11 15.11 15.82
CA SER A 88 14.47 15.58 15.98
C SER A 88 15.40 14.45 16.40
N LEU A 89 16.67 14.57 16.05
CA LEU A 89 17.76 13.73 16.53
C LEU A 89 18.82 14.63 17.19
N ALA A 90 19.21 14.30 18.41
CA ALA A 90 20.34 14.96 19.02
C ALA A 90 21.65 14.61 18.28
N PRO A 91 22.63 15.49 18.23
CA PRO A 91 24.00 15.15 17.78
C PRO A 91 24.53 13.92 18.51
N GLY A 92 25.12 12.98 17.78
CA GLY A 92 25.58 11.70 18.31
C GLY A 92 24.55 10.58 18.31
N ALA A 93 23.26 10.86 18.00
CA ALA A 93 22.22 9.84 17.84
C ALA A 93 22.54 8.94 16.63
N ARG A 94 22.56 7.62 16.86
CA ARG A 94 22.86 6.62 15.82
C ARG A 94 22.36 5.25 16.24
N LEU A 95 22.21 4.35 15.27
CA LEU A 95 22.05 2.92 15.56
C LEU A 95 23.34 2.41 16.26
N ARG A 96 23.18 1.50 17.24
CA ARG A 96 24.32 0.93 17.99
C ARG A 96 24.97 -0.25 17.29
N TYR A 97 24.59 -0.51 16.05
CA TYR A 97 25.14 -1.53 15.16
C TYR A 97 25.25 -0.96 13.75
N GLU A 98 26.06 -1.55 12.90
CA GLU A 98 26.22 -1.13 11.50
C GLU A 98 25.11 -1.81 10.65
N PRO A 99 24.26 -1.05 9.95
CA PRO A 99 23.30 -1.60 9.00
C PRO A 99 24.01 -2.31 7.84
N LEU A 100 23.41 -3.37 7.30
CA LEU A 100 23.94 -4.08 6.14
C LEU A 100 24.04 -3.16 4.91
N ARG A 101 23.04 -2.31 4.71
CA ARG A 101 23.04 -1.27 3.68
C ARG A 101 22.76 0.10 4.32
N ARG A 102 23.45 1.11 3.85
CA ARG A 102 23.23 2.50 4.28
C ARG A 102 22.00 3.15 3.65
N GLU A 103 21.49 2.55 2.57
CA GLU A 103 20.28 2.94 1.89
C GLU A 103 19.43 1.70 1.65
N VAL A 104 18.15 1.79 1.98
CA VAL A 104 17.14 0.76 1.71
C VAL A 104 16.10 1.36 0.77
N PRO A 105 15.70 0.65 -0.30
CA PRO A 105 14.71 1.16 -1.24
C PRO A 105 13.44 1.63 -0.54
N LEU A 106 12.95 2.81 -0.94
CA LEU A 106 11.79 3.47 -0.34
C LEU A 106 10.58 3.37 -1.24
N LEU A 107 9.46 2.95 -0.69
CA LEU A 107 8.13 3.03 -1.26
C LEU A 107 7.33 4.06 -0.47
N ILE A 108 6.72 5.02 -1.16
CA ILE A 108 5.77 5.96 -0.55
C ILE A 108 4.35 5.59 -0.98
N GLY A 109 3.48 5.32 -0.02
CA GLY A 109 2.05 5.17 -0.31
C GLY A 109 1.35 6.53 -0.32
N ALA A 110 0.74 6.89 -1.46
CA ALA A 110 0.12 8.18 -1.63
C ALA A 110 -1.08 8.14 -2.59
N TRP A 111 -2.08 8.99 -2.29
CA TRP A 111 -3.19 9.32 -3.16
C TRP A 111 -3.15 10.78 -3.61
N GLY A 112 -2.82 11.66 -2.68
CA GLY A 112 -2.84 13.11 -2.92
C GLY A 112 -1.59 13.60 -3.66
N GLU A 113 -1.77 14.65 -4.46
CA GLU A 113 -0.77 15.28 -5.32
C GLU A 113 0.53 15.63 -4.59
N ARG A 114 0.43 16.29 -3.43
CA ARG A 114 1.62 16.76 -2.68
C ARG A 114 2.53 15.63 -2.19
N LEU A 115 1.94 14.52 -1.72
CA LEU A 115 2.73 13.37 -1.26
C LEU A 115 3.23 12.54 -2.46
N ALA A 116 2.48 12.49 -3.56
CA ALA A 116 2.92 11.85 -4.79
C ALA A 116 4.10 12.60 -5.43
N ALA A 117 4.05 13.94 -5.48
CA ALA A 117 5.18 14.75 -5.93
C ALA A 117 6.43 14.53 -5.06
N TYR A 118 6.26 14.49 -3.74
CA TYR A 118 7.37 14.15 -2.83
C TYR A 118 7.92 12.75 -3.06
N ALA A 119 7.08 11.76 -3.34
CA ALA A 119 7.56 10.43 -3.74
C ALA A 119 8.44 10.50 -4.99
N GLY A 120 8.09 11.36 -5.96
CA GLY A 120 8.90 11.63 -7.16
C GLY A 120 10.31 12.16 -6.86
N GLU A 121 10.49 12.81 -5.71
CA GLU A 121 11.79 13.36 -5.28
C GLU A 121 12.67 12.31 -4.58
N VAL A 122 12.07 11.34 -3.85
CA VAL A 122 12.82 10.55 -2.86
C VAL A 122 12.62 9.03 -2.95
N ALA A 123 11.63 8.53 -3.67
CA ALA A 123 11.25 7.12 -3.62
C ALA A 123 11.59 6.38 -4.92
N GLU A 124 11.81 5.08 -4.81
CA GLU A 124 11.89 4.17 -5.96
C GLU A 124 10.53 3.68 -6.40
N GLU A 125 9.55 3.68 -5.49
CA GLU A 125 8.19 3.21 -5.79
C GLU A 125 7.14 4.13 -5.13
N LEU A 126 6.06 4.40 -5.85
CA LEU A 126 4.84 4.96 -5.29
C LEU A 126 3.76 3.89 -5.29
N LYS A 127 3.13 3.67 -4.12
CA LYS A 127 2.02 2.72 -3.99
C LYS A 127 0.67 3.44 -3.90
N ILE A 128 -0.27 2.98 -4.70
CA ILE A 128 -1.69 3.29 -4.61
C ILE A 128 -2.37 2.06 -4.00
N GLY A 129 -2.87 2.19 -2.79
CA GLY A 129 -3.49 1.07 -2.07
C GLY A 129 -5.01 1.18 -1.98
N GLY A 130 -5.69 0.03 -1.99
CA GLY A 130 -7.16 -0.06 -1.88
C GLY A 130 -7.91 0.13 -3.19
N THR A 131 -7.22 0.04 -4.32
CA THR A 131 -7.82 0.19 -5.65
C THR A 131 -7.24 -0.80 -6.65
N ALA A 132 -8.06 -1.21 -7.61
CA ALA A 132 -7.70 -1.95 -8.83
C ALA A 132 -8.05 -1.15 -10.10
N ASN A 133 -8.19 0.18 -9.97
CA ASN A 133 -8.64 1.06 -11.05
C ASN A 133 -7.49 1.46 -11.99
N PRO A 134 -7.47 1.00 -13.26
CA PRO A 134 -6.41 1.34 -14.20
C PRO A 134 -6.40 2.83 -14.59
N GLU A 135 -7.53 3.53 -14.54
CA GLU A 135 -7.61 4.96 -14.89
C GLU A 135 -6.82 5.85 -13.93
N LEU A 136 -6.55 5.36 -12.72
CA LEU A 136 -5.78 6.09 -11.73
C LEU A 136 -4.27 6.11 -12.05
N VAL A 137 -3.77 5.13 -12.79
CA VAL A 137 -2.32 4.98 -13.07
C VAL A 137 -1.75 6.18 -13.81
N PRO A 138 -2.31 6.62 -14.96
CA PRO A 138 -1.80 7.81 -15.68
C PRO A 138 -1.95 9.10 -14.85
N LEU A 139 -3.01 9.23 -14.06
CA LEU A 139 -3.17 10.37 -13.16
C LEU A 139 -2.05 10.42 -12.11
N MET A 140 -1.73 9.27 -11.51
CA MET A 140 -0.67 9.22 -10.51
C MET A 140 0.71 9.41 -11.14
N ARG A 141 0.93 8.92 -12.36
CA ARG A 141 2.17 9.20 -13.13
C ARG A 141 2.38 10.71 -13.29
N SER A 142 1.32 11.45 -13.65
CA SER A 142 1.41 12.92 -13.77
C SER A 142 1.67 13.62 -12.42
N ARG A 143 1.11 13.10 -11.32
CA ARG A 143 1.33 13.67 -9.97
C ARG A 143 2.74 13.41 -9.43
N ILE A 144 3.35 12.29 -9.79
CA ILE A 144 4.73 11.94 -9.41
C ILE A 144 5.72 12.89 -10.12
N GLY A 145 5.52 13.19 -11.40
CA GLY A 145 6.40 14.06 -12.17
C GLY A 145 7.81 13.49 -12.41
N ASN A 146 8.03 12.20 -12.19
CA ASN A 146 9.30 11.51 -12.36
C ASN A 146 9.05 10.08 -12.86
N ASP A 147 9.45 9.82 -14.12
CA ASP A 147 9.21 8.52 -14.79
C ASP A 147 10.08 7.38 -14.26
N SER A 148 11.14 7.68 -13.50
CA SER A 148 11.97 6.65 -12.87
C SER A 148 11.32 6.00 -11.65
N VAL A 149 10.31 6.64 -11.05
CA VAL A 149 9.56 6.10 -9.91
C VAL A 149 8.53 5.09 -10.41
N ARG A 150 8.62 3.87 -9.95
CA ARG A 150 7.69 2.79 -10.33
C ARG A 150 6.36 2.94 -9.61
N ILE A 151 5.27 2.66 -10.33
CA ILE A 151 3.92 2.68 -9.77
C ILE A 151 3.52 1.27 -9.34
N VAL A 152 3.11 1.15 -8.08
CA VAL A 152 2.57 -0.07 -7.48
C VAL A 152 1.10 0.14 -7.21
N VAL A 153 0.25 -0.75 -7.72
CA VAL A 153 -1.19 -0.72 -7.44
C VAL A 153 -1.57 -1.96 -6.65
N GLY A 154 -2.28 -1.78 -5.55
CA GLY A 154 -2.66 -2.89 -4.69
C GLY A 154 -4.07 -2.77 -4.12
N ALA A 155 -4.78 -3.88 -4.08
CA ALA A 155 -6.16 -3.95 -3.62
C ALA A 155 -6.45 -5.25 -2.87
N VAL A 156 -7.57 -5.26 -2.16
CA VAL A 156 -8.21 -6.50 -1.69
C VAL A 156 -8.26 -7.50 -2.85
N THR A 157 -7.86 -8.72 -2.58
CA THR A 157 -7.87 -9.79 -3.57
C THR A 157 -8.61 -11.00 -3.05
N VAL A 158 -9.61 -11.45 -3.80
CA VAL A 158 -10.31 -12.70 -3.52
C VAL A 158 -10.46 -13.47 -4.83
N VAL A 159 -9.64 -14.50 -5.01
CA VAL A 159 -9.68 -15.37 -6.18
C VAL A 159 -10.17 -16.76 -5.80
N ASP A 160 -11.15 -17.27 -6.54
CA ASP A 160 -11.65 -18.64 -6.41
C ASP A 160 -12.27 -19.12 -7.72
N GLU A 161 -12.38 -20.44 -7.91
CA GLU A 161 -13.10 -21.02 -9.05
C GLU A 161 -14.60 -20.72 -8.97
N ASP A 162 -15.17 -20.62 -7.74
CA ASP A 162 -16.47 -20.00 -7.51
C ASP A 162 -16.32 -18.47 -7.50
N GLY A 163 -16.28 -17.90 -8.69
CA GLY A 163 -16.14 -16.44 -8.86
C GLY A 163 -17.27 -15.64 -8.19
N ALA A 164 -18.46 -16.19 -8.05
CA ALA A 164 -19.56 -15.51 -7.37
C ALA A 164 -19.33 -15.44 -5.86
N ALA A 165 -18.86 -16.51 -5.24
CA ALA A 165 -18.48 -16.51 -3.83
C ALA A 165 -17.28 -15.58 -3.58
N ALA A 166 -16.27 -15.59 -4.47
CA ALA A 166 -15.13 -14.69 -4.38
C ALA A 166 -15.56 -13.22 -4.42
N ARG A 167 -16.45 -12.84 -5.35
CA ARG A 167 -16.96 -11.46 -5.44
C ARG A 167 -17.81 -11.06 -4.23
N ARG A 168 -18.57 -11.98 -3.64
CA ARG A 168 -19.31 -11.69 -2.41
C ARG A 168 -18.36 -11.35 -1.25
N LEU A 169 -17.35 -12.18 -1.02
CA LEU A 169 -16.35 -11.91 0.03
C LEU A 169 -15.56 -10.63 -0.26
N ALA A 170 -15.15 -10.41 -1.50
CA ALA A 170 -14.44 -9.19 -1.87
C ALA A 170 -15.24 -7.92 -1.60
N ARG A 171 -16.57 -7.94 -1.78
CA ARG A 171 -17.43 -6.81 -1.42
C ARG A 171 -17.43 -6.55 0.08
N GLU A 172 -17.51 -7.59 0.91
CA GLU A 172 -17.48 -7.47 2.37
C GLU A 172 -16.15 -6.84 2.82
N GLU A 173 -15.03 -7.31 2.27
CA GLU A 173 -13.69 -6.80 2.57
C GLU A 173 -13.47 -5.37 2.02
N ALA A 174 -13.91 -5.10 0.80
CA ALA A 174 -13.75 -3.78 0.17
C ALA A 174 -14.64 -2.71 0.79
N ALA A 175 -15.77 -3.08 1.40
CA ALA A 175 -16.68 -2.13 2.04
C ALA A 175 -16.00 -1.25 3.07
N LEU A 176 -15.02 -1.79 3.80
CA LEU A 176 -14.24 -1.03 4.78
C LEU A 176 -13.42 0.10 4.15
N TYR A 177 -12.89 -0.13 2.95
CA TYR A 177 -12.01 0.81 2.23
C TYR A 177 -12.80 1.77 1.34
N PHE A 178 -13.94 1.35 0.86
CA PHE A 178 -14.72 2.06 -0.17
C PHE A 178 -15.01 3.53 0.20
N PRO A 179 -15.50 3.89 1.42
CA PRO A 179 -15.78 5.30 1.73
C PRO A 179 -14.54 6.20 1.71
N VAL A 180 -13.35 5.62 1.95
CA VAL A 180 -12.08 6.35 1.89
C VAL A 180 -11.61 6.48 0.44
N VAL A 181 -11.63 5.38 -0.31
CA VAL A 181 -11.16 5.34 -1.70
C VAL A 181 -12.04 6.19 -2.60
N ALA A 182 -13.36 6.12 -2.46
CA ALA A 182 -14.30 6.94 -3.23
C ALA A 182 -14.08 8.46 -3.03
N GLY A 183 -13.60 8.87 -1.85
CA GLY A 183 -13.24 10.26 -1.59
C GLY A 183 -11.86 10.68 -2.13
N LEU A 184 -11.02 9.73 -2.53
CA LEU A 184 -9.65 9.97 -2.98
C LEU A 184 -9.44 9.73 -4.48
N ASP A 185 -10.28 8.88 -5.09
CA ASP A 185 -10.21 8.55 -6.51
C ASP A 185 -11.16 9.43 -7.34
N PRO A 186 -10.65 10.45 -8.03
CA PRO A 186 -11.49 11.34 -8.83
C PRO A 186 -11.97 10.70 -10.15
N THR A 187 -11.48 9.49 -10.48
CA THR A 187 -11.84 8.76 -11.69
C THR A 187 -12.91 7.69 -11.42
N LEU A 188 -13.27 7.48 -10.14
CA LEU A 188 -14.26 6.52 -9.75
C LEU A 188 -15.66 7.14 -9.77
N GLU A 189 -16.48 6.71 -10.70
CA GLU A 189 -17.90 7.08 -10.74
C GLU A 189 -18.68 6.24 -9.72
N VAL A 190 -19.35 6.93 -8.79
CA VAL A 190 -20.09 6.30 -7.71
C VAL A 190 -21.54 6.78 -7.71
N PRO A 191 -22.52 5.87 -7.62
CA PRO A 191 -23.93 6.25 -7.47
C PRO A 191 -24.16 7.20 -6.29
N ALA A 192 -25.05 8.17 -6.47
CA ALA A 192 -25.38 9.15 -5.42
C ALA A 192 -25.88 8.44 -4.14
N GLY A 193 -25.36 8.85 -2.98
CA GLY A 193 -25.73 8.29 -1.67
C GLY A 193 -25.06 6.97 -1.31
N LEU A 194 -24.41 6.29 -2.26
CA LEU A 194 -23.81 4.97 -1.98
C LEU A 194 -22.70 5.03 -0.93
N VAL A 195 -21.86 6.07 -0.98
CA VAL A 195 -20.74 6.24 -0.02
C VAL A 195 -21.26 6.37 1.41
N GLU A 196 -22.29 7.19 1.60
CA GLU A 196 -22.92 7.43 2.89
C GLU A 196 -23.63 6.18 3.43
N ASP A 197 -24.33 5.46 2.58
CA ASP A 197 -25.02 4.23 2.96
C ASP A 197 -24.05 3.12 3.35
N VAL A 198 -22.98 2.92 2.57
CA VAL A 198 -21.94 1.95 2.90
C VAL A 198 -21.23 2.34 4.21
N ARG A 199 -20.85 3.62 4.38
CA ARG A 199 -20.23 4.10 5.61
C ARG A 199 -21.11 3.84 6.84
N ARG A 200 -22.39 4.18 6.76
CA ARG A 200 -23.34 3.96 7.87
C ARG A 200 -23.41 2.49 8.29
N LEU A 201 -23.41 1.55 7.34
CA LEU A 201 -23.43 0.12 7.62
C LEU A 201 -22.10 -0.39 8.20
N VAL A 202 -20.98 0.10 7.67
CA VAL A 202 -19.63 -0.20 8.20
C VAL A 202 -19.51 0.28 9.65
N ASP A 203 -19.94 1.50 9.93
CA ASP A 203 -19.94 2.08 11.30
C ASP A 203 -20.85 1.31 12.27
N ALA A 204 -21.92 0.70 11.74
CA ALA A 204 -22.80 -0.20 12.50
C ALA A 204 -22.22 -1.63 12.66
N GLY A 205 -21.07 -1.94 12.07
CA GLY A 205 -20.43 -3.27 12.10
C GLY A 205 -21.04 -4.29 11.14
N ASP A 206 -21.93 -3.87 10.23
CA ASP A 206 -22.55 -4.76 9.22
C ASP A 206 -21.84 -4.65 7.85
N GLN A 207 -20.60 -5.13 7.81
CA GLN A 207 -19.79 -5.13 6.58
C GLN A 207 -20.42 -5.94 5.45
N ARG A 208 -21.17 -7.00 5.77
CA ARG A 208 -21.84 -7.82 4.77
C ARG A 208 -22.95 -7.06 4.08
N ALA A 209 -23.81 -6.37 4.83
CA ALA A 209 -24.85 -5.52 4.24
C ALA A 209 -24.23 -4.34 3.48
N ALA A 210 -23.18 -3.74 4.02
CA ALA A 210 -22.43 -2.69 3.37
C ALA A 210 -21.86 -3.14 2.01
N GLY A 211 -21.21 -4.29 1.98
CA GLY A 211 -20.67 -4.88 0.75
C GLY A 211 -21.74 -5.20 -0.29
N ALA A 212 -22.92 -5.67 0.15
CA ALA A 212 -24.02 -5.98 -0.76
C ALA A 212 -24.55 -4.77 -1.54
N LEU A 213 -24.30 -3.54 -1.07
CA LEU A 213 -24.65 -2.31 -1.78
C LEU A 213 -23.70 -1.98 -2.93
N ILE A 214 -22.46 -2.49 -2.90
CA ILE A 214 -21.40 -2.13 -3.88
C ILE A 214 -21.71 -2.82 -5.23
N PRO A 215 -21.99 -2.06 -6.30
CA PRO A 215 -22.23 -2.61 -7.64
C PRO A 215 -21.00 -3.31 -8.21
N ASP A 216 -21.20 -4.16 -9.21
CA ASP A 216 -20.12 -4.92 -9.84
C ASP A 216 -19.05 -4.03 -10.48
N GLU A 217 -19.46 -2.99 -11.18
CA GLU A 217 -18.58 -2.02 -11.83
C GLU A 217 -17.72 -1.24 -10.84
N VAL A 218 -18.26 -0.92 -9.66
CA VAL A 218 -17.51 -0.26 -8.58
C VAL A 218 -16.57 -1.27 -7.92
N LEU A 219 -17.02 -2.50 -7.67
CA LEU A 219 -16.16 -3.55 -7.10
C LEU A 219 -14.94 -3.81 -7.98
N ASP A 220 -15.10 -3.85 -9.29
CA ASP A 220 -14.02 -4.11 -10.24
C ASP A 220 -12.93 -3.02 -10.24
N ARG A 221 -13.25 -1.81 -9.75
CA ARG A 221 -12.30 -0.72 -9.54
C ARG A 221 -11.65 -0.75 -8.13
N LEU A 222 -12.25 -1.49 -7.19
CA LEU A 222 -11.80 -1.51 -5.79
C LEU A 222 -11.02 -2.76 -5.42
N ALA A 223 -11.24 -3.89 -6.12
CA ALA A 223 -10.72 -5.18 -5.71
C ALA A 223 -10.42 -6.08 -6.92
N PHE A 224 -9.47 -6.97 -6.75
CA PHE A 224 -9.26 -8.12 -7.62
C PHE A 224 -10.18 -9.25 -7.16
N ALA A 225 -11.28 -9.48 -7.86
CA ALA A 225 -12.33 -10.36 -7.33
C ALA A 225 -13.01 -11.22 -8.39
N GLY A 226 -12.95 -12.54 -8.23
CA GLY A 226 -13.63 -13.48 -9.11
C GLY A 226 -12.81 -14.72 -9.45
N THR A 227 -13.04 -15.26 -10.66
CA THR A 227 -12.25 -16.39 -11.15
C THR A 227 -10.80 -15.99 -11.44
N PRO A 228 -9.84 -16.95 -11.49
CA PRO A 228 -8.46 -16.65 -11.84
C PRO A 228 -8.31 -15.86 -13.14
N GLN A 229 -9.08 -16.21 -14.18
CA GLN A 229 -9.06 -15.50 -15.47
C GLN A 229 -9.57 -14.05 -15.35
N HIS A 230 -10.57 -13.81 -14.48
CA HIS A 230 -11.07 -12.45 -14.26
C HIS A 230 -10.01 -11.60 -13.55
N VAL A 231 -9.41 -12.13 -12.49
CA VAL A 231 -8.34 -11.45 -11.73
C VAL A 231 -7.10 -11.18 -12.61
N ALA A 232 -6.73 -12.14 -13.48
CA ALA A 232 -5.63 -11.94 -14.42
C ALA A 232 -5.92 -10.78 -15.39
N ARG A 233 -7.14 -10.68 -15.94
CA ARG A 233 -7.52 -9.55 -16.80
C ARG A 233 -7.49 -8.20 -16.07
N GLN A 234 -7.96 -8.15 -14.82
CA GLN A 234 -7.89 -6.91 -14.02
C GLN A 234 -6.43 -6.48 -13.80
N ALA A 235 -5.54 -7.43 -13.48
CA ALA A 235 -4.12 -7.15 -13.31
C ALA A 235 -3.44 -6.74 -14.63
N ALA A 236 -3.77 -7.40 -15.75
CA ALA A 236 -3.26 -7.04 -17.08
C ALA A 236 -3.64 -5.60 -17.45
N ALA A 237 -4.88 -5.19 -17.21
CA ALA A 237 -5.33 -3.82 -17.48
C ALA A 237 -4.53 -2.76 -16.69
N LEU A 238 -4.09 -3.08 -15.48
CA LEU A 238 -3.21 -2.18 -14.72
C LEU A 238 -1.81 -2.06 -15.34
N TYR A 239 -1.23 -3.18 -15.79
CA TYR A 239 0.06 -3.15 -16.50
C TYR A 239 -0.05 -2.41 -17.83
N GLU A 240 -1.12 -2.60 -18.59
CA GLU A 240 -1.41 -1.86 -19.82
C GLU A 240 -1.57 -0.36 -19.57
N ALA A 241 -2.13 0.02 -18.42
CA ALA A 241 -2.24 1.42 -18.00
C ALA A 241 -0.91 2.03 -17.50
N GLY A 242 0.16 1.23 -17.37
CA GLY A 242 1.50 1.68 -16.99
C GLY A 242 1.86 1.47 -15.53
N ALA A 243 1.17 0.58 -14.81
CA ALA A 243 1.62 0.11 -13.50
C ALA A 243 2.85 -0.79 -13.66
N ASP A 244 3.83 -0.61 -12.79
CA ASP A 244 5.07 -1.40 -12.82
C ASP A 244 4.98 -2.66 -11.95
N ARG A 245 4.06 -2.67 -10.99
CA ARG A 245 3.82 -3.80 -10.09
C ARG A 245 2.37 -3.82 -9.62
N VAL A 246 1.77 -5.00 -9.62
CA VAL A 246 0.46 -5.26 -9.01
C VAL A 246 0.67 -6.03 -7.70
N GLU A 247 -0.05 -5.63 -6.66
CA GLU A 247 0.00 -6.24 -5.35
C GLU A 247 -1.36 -6.85 -5.00
N PHE A 248 -1.40 -8.16 -4.89
CA PHE A 248 -2.58 -8.89 -4.46
C PHE A 248 -2.68 -8.87 -2.93
N GLY A 249 -3.61 -8.08 -2.40
CA GLY A 249 -3.84 -7.93 -0.96
C GLY A 249 -4.62 -9.08 -0.34
N THR A 250 -4.66 -9.10 0.98
CA THR A 250 -5.47 -10.07 1.74
C THR A 250 -6.98 -9.88 1.46
N PRO A 251 -7.79 -10.95 1.64
CA PRO A 251 -7.45 -12.27 2.17
C PRO A 251 -6.92 -13.27 1.13
N HIS A 252 -6.77 -12.93 -0.14
CA HIS A 252 -6.31 -13.65 -1.33
C HIS A 252 -7.35 -14.60 -1.94
N GLY A 253 -8.24 -15.19 -1.17
CA GLY A 253 -9.26 -16.12 -1.64
C GLY A 253 -10.29 -16.43 -0.58
N LEU A 254 -11.19 -17.37 -0.83
CA LEU A 254 -12.16 -17.87 0.17
C LEU A 254 -11.45 -18.49 1.37
N THR A 255 -10.26 -19.07 1.14
CA THR A 255 -9.25 -19.33 2.16
C THR A 255 -7.90 -18.77 1.70
N PRO A 256 -7.08 -18.21 2.61
CA PRO A 256 -5.80 -17.59 2.21
C PRO A 256 -4.88 -18.53 1.44
N THR A 257 -4.73 -19.78 1.89
CA THR A 257 -3.88 -20.78 1.24
C THR A 257 -4.35 -21.06 -0.20
N ARG A 258 -5.63 -21.33 -0.39
CA ARG A 258 -6.19 -21.61 -1.72
C ARG A 258 -6.07 -20.41 -2.64
N GLY A 259 -6.31 -19.21 -2.12
CA GLY A 259 -6.13 -17.98 -2.89
C GLY A 259 -4.70 -17.81 -3.40
N ILE A 260 -3.71 -17.98 -2.53
CA ILE A 260 -2.28 -17.91 -2.91
C ILE A 260 -1.93 -18.98 -3.96
N GLU A 261 -2.41 -20.23 -3.81
CA GLU A 261 -2.20 -21.27 -4.80
C GLU A 261 -2.78 -20.92 -6.16
N LEU A 262 -4.01 -20.38 -6.20
CA LEU A 262 -4.66 -19.97 -7.44
C LEU A 262 -3.95 -18.76 -8.09
N LEU A 263 -3.52 -17.79 -7.30
CA LEU A 263 -2.71 -16.67 -7.79
C LEU A 263 -1.44 -17.19 -8.45
N ALA A 264 -0.69 -18.06 -7.76
CA ALA A 264 0.57 -18.58 -8.27
C ALA A 264 0.41 -19.50 -9.50
N ALA A 265 -0.58 -20.39 -9.49
CA ALA A 265 -0.72 -21.43 -10.51
C ALA A 265 -1.58 -21.01 -11.72
N ARG A 266 -2.46 -20.01 -11.57
CA ARG A 266 -3.47 -19.68 -12.57
C ARG A 266 -3.48 -18.20 -12.97
N VAL A 267 -3.11 -17.27 -12.08
CA VAL A 267 -3.11 -15.83 -12.38
C VAL A 267 -1.76 -15.38 -12.91
N LEU A 268 -0.66 -15.64 -12.19
CA LEU A 268 0.67 -15.18 -12.61
C LEU A 268 1.10 -15.72 -13.99
N PRO A 269 0.86 -17.01 -14.35
CA PRO A 269 1.21 -17.50 -15.70
C PRO A 269 0.47 -16.79 -16.83
N GLU A 270 -0.78 -16.35 -16.61
CA GLU A 270 -1.56 -15.59 -17.60
C GLU A 270 -0.97 -14.17 -17.83
N LEU A 271 -0.19 -13.67 -16.86
CA LEU A 271 0.50 -12.38 -16.95
C LEU A 271 1.93 -12.51 -17.53
N GLY A 272 2.38 -13.72 -17.84
CA GLY A 272 3.72 -14.00 -18.32
C GLY A 272 4.81 -13.89 -17.24
N LEU A 273 4.41 -14.05 -15.98
CA LEU A 273 5.25 -13.93 -14.78
C LEU A 273 5.58 -15.29 -14.15
#